data_aba5937f4e7d77558f6702a268753fb3
#
_entry.id   aba5937f4e7d77558f6702a268753fb3
#
_cell.length_a   1.000
_cell.length_b   1.000
_cell.length_c   1.000
_cell.angle_alpha   90.00
_cell.angle_beta   90.00
_cell.angle_gamma   90.00
#
_symmetry.space_group_name_H-M   'P 1'
#
loop_
_entity.id
_entity.type
_entity.pdbx_description
1 polymer ?
#
loop_
_entity_poly.entity_id
_entity_poly.type
_entity_poly.pdbx_seq_one_letter_code
_entity_poly.pdbx_strand_id
1 'polypeptide(L)'
;MSQSLVFITGSTGFIGSHVVIQTLEAGYKVRLSVRKESQIEGLKKLFSKHIGNVDFVVIPDLSISSAFDSALKDVDYVLHLASPMPGKGEDFKKEYLQPAVQGTTSVLNAAKKFSTIKRVVIVSSILALVQLDALTGGKFEPREGRNQKISVDPDMEFPADPMASGGAKYHASKLLAHRATLEWVAENKPHFVVITLHPSFVFGRNLSQTSPDGVDGTNAMLWGCLYSEKPFIPAVGVDVRDVALAHVRALETKFNGNNEVQEFVLSASEKDGWSWTNIAKFAREKYPGLGTKLEGSFDAPPPVESRRAQEILGIRWKRMEDTIASFLDHQLELRAQL
;
A
#
# COMPACT_ATOMS: atom_id res chain seq x y z
N MET A 1 -4.76 22.72 -22.39
CA MET A 1 -4.86 21.23 -22.39
C MET A 1 -5.78 20.81 -21.26
N SER A 2 -6.69 19.88 -21.46
CA SER A 2 -7.54 19.37 -20.38
C SER A 2 -6.67 18.67 -19.33
N GLN A 3 -6.99 18.87 -18.07
CA GLN A 3 -6.31 18.24 -16.95
C GLN A 3 -6.57 16.72 -16.98
N SER A 4 -5.52 15.89 -16.87
CA SER A 4 -5.67 14.42 -16.91
C SER A 4 -6.48 13.90 -15.74
N LEU A 5 -7.29 12.87 -15.99
CA LEU A 5 -8.16 12.22 -15.00
C LEU A 5 -7.55 10.92 -14.51
N VAL A 6 -7.44 10.80 -13.19
CA VAL A 6 -6.94 9.60 -12.49
C VAL A 6 -8.09 8.91 -11.76
N PHE A 7 -8.35 7.65 -12.09
CA PHE A 7 -9.28 6.83 -11.32
C PHE A 7 -8.56 6.15 -10.16
N ILE A 8 -9.08 6.26 -8.94
CA ILE A 8 -8.44 5.75 -7.72
C ILE A 8 -9.40 4.86 -6.94
N THR A 9 -8.99 3.61 -6.67
CA THR A 9 -9.68 2.72 -5.73
C THR A 9 -8.99 2.73 -4.37
N GLY A 10 -9.71 2.46 -3.28
CA GLY A 10 -9.14 2.42 -1.93
C GLY A 10 -8.86 3.79 -1.30
N SER A 11 -9.49 4.85 -1.82
CA SER A 11 -9.32 6.24 -1.39
C SER A 11 -9.68 6.52 0.08
N THR A 12 -10.48 5.66 0.71
CA THR A 12 -10.87 5.76 2.12
C THR A 12 -9.84 5.18 3.09
N GLY A 13 -8.81 4.49 2.58
CA GLY A 13 -7.80 3.83 3.40
C GLY A 13 -6.62 4.73 3.75
N PHE A 14 -5.74 4.21 4.61
CA PHE A 14 -4.53 4.89 5.10
C PHE A 14 -3.65 5.41 3.95
N ILE A 15 -3.19 4.52 3.07
CA ILE A 15 -2.35 4.92 1.91
C ILE A 15 -3.17 5.73 0.92
N GLY A 16 -4.41 5.30 0.65
CA GLY A 16 -5.24 5.90 -0.38
C GLY A 16 -5.55 7.37 -0.16
N SER A 17 -5.80 7.80 1.08
CA SER A 17 -6.05 9.22 1.40
C SER A 17 -4.85 10.12 1.08
N HIS A 18 -3.64 9.67 1.36
CA HIS A 18 -2.40 10.38 0.99
C HIS A 18 -2.17 10.40 -0.52
N VAL A 19 -2.43 9.28 -1.21
CA VAL A 19 -2.33 9.19 -2.68
C VAL A 19 -3.29 10.16 -3.34
N VAL A 20 -4.54 10.26 -2.87
CA VAL A 20 -5.52 11.23 -3.40
C VAL A 20 -5.01 12.66 -3.25
N ILE A 21 -4.55 13.06 -2.05
CA ILE A 21 -4.05 14.42 -1.81
C ILE A 21 -2.88 14.74 -2.74
N GLN A 22 -1.87 13.89 -2.81
CA GLN A 22 -0.69 14.16 -3.64
C GLN A 22 -1.01 14.14 -5.14
N THR A 23 -1.98 13.31 -5.57
CA THR A 23 -2.45 13.32 -6.96
C THR A 23 -3.14 14.65 -7.31
N LEU A 24 -3.96 15.18 -6.40
CA LEU A 24 -4.60 16.49 -6.54
C LEU A 24 -3.58 17.64 -6.52
N GLU A 25 -2.60 17.60 -5.61
CA GLU A 25 -1.52 18.58 -5.51
C GLU A 25 -0.61 18.57 -6.74
N ALA A 26 -0.43 17.42 -7.38
CA ALA A 26 0.28 17.30 -8.67
C ALA A 26 -0.53 17.83 -9.87
N GLY A 27 -1.75 18.33 -9.64
CA GLY A 27 -2.56 18.99 -10.64
C GLY A 27 -3.48 18.07 -11.45
N TYR A 28 -3.69 16.83 -11.04
CA TYR A 28 -4.63 15.92 -11.67
C TYR A 28 -6.07 16.14 -11.17
N LYS A 29 -7.04 15.74 -11.98
CA LYS A 29 -8.40 15.46 -11.52
C LYS A 29 -8.46 14.00 -11.06
N VAL A 30 -9.30 13.72 -10.06
CA VAL A 30 -9.48 12.37 -9.56
C VAL A 30 -10.94 11.93 -9.61
N ARG A 31 -11.16 10.65 -9.96
CA ARG A 31 -12.43 9.95 -9.77
C ARG A 31 -12.20 8.86 -8.75
N LEU A 32 -12.88 8.96 -7.60
CA LEU A 32 -12.69 8.08 -6.45
C LEU A 32 -13.79 7.02 -6.40
N SER A 33 -13.40 5.74 -6.37
CA SER A 33 -14.37 4.68 -6.10
C SER A 33 -14.61 4.54 -4.60
N VAL A 34 -15.87 4.42 -4.22
CA VAL A 34 -16.32 4.10 -2.86
C VAL A 34 -17.24 2.88 -2.89
N ARG A 35 -17.27 2.10 -1.80
CA ARG A 35 -18.18 0.94 -1.70
C ARG A 35 -19.62 1.35 -1.41
N LYS A 36 -19.81 2.45 -0.69
CA LYS A 36 -21.11 2.94 -0.23
C LYS A 36 -21.14 4.46 -0.37
N GLU A 37 -22.29 4.97 -0.75
CA GLU A 37 -22.52 6.42 -0.88
C GLU A 37 -22.26 7.19 0.42
N SER A 38 -22.55 6.58 1.57
CA SER A 38 -22.29 7.17 2.90
C SER A 38 -20.82 7.53 3.18
N GLN A 39 -19.87 7.02 2.39
CA GLN A 39 -18.45 7.35 2.52
C GLN A 39 -18.09 8.68 1.86
N ILE A 40 -18.92 9.18 0.94
CA ILE A 40 -18.64 10.36 0.11
C ILE A 40 -18.48 11.62 0.96
N GLU A 41 -19.38 11.84 1.91
CA GLU A 41 -19.35 13.08 2.73
C GLU A 41 -18.09 13.20 3.57
N GLY A 42 -17.58 12.09 4.12
CA GLY A 42 -16.29 12.08 4.82
C GLY A 42 -15.12 12.45 3.90
N LEU A 43 -15.12 11.91 2.67
CA LEU A 43 -14.09 12.23 1.68
C LEU A 43 -14.19 13.66 1.16
N LYS A 44 -15.38 14.20 0.96
CA LYS A 44 -15.57 15.63 0.60
C LYS A 44 -15.01 16.55 1.66
N LYS A 45 -15.19 16.23 2.94
CA LYS A 45 -14.61 16.98 4.05
C LYS A 45 -13.09 16.89 4.04
N LEU A 46 -12.56 15.67 3.88
CA LEU A 46 -11.11 15.41 3.86
C LEU A 46 -10.41 16.14 2.70
N PHE A 47 -11.01 16.13 1.50
CA PHE A 47 -10.46 16.74 0.29
C PHE A 47 -11.04 18.11 -0.05
N SER A 48 -11.62 18.80 0.93
CA SER A 48 -12.38 20.07 0.73
C SER A 48 -11.60 21.14 -0.01
N LYS A 49 -10.27 21.22 0.20
CA LYS A 49 -9.39 22.19 -0.50
C LYS A 49 -9.33 21.96 -2.02
N HIS A 50 -9.62 20.76 -2.49
CA HIS A 50 -9.49 20.34 -3.88
C HIS A 50 -10.80 19.80 -4.46
N ILE A 51 -11.95 20.02 -3.80
CA ILE A 51 -13.22 19.35 -4.11
C ILE A 51 -13.70 19.58 -5.54
N GLY A 52 -13.35 20.69 -6.17
CA GLY A 52 -13.66 20.96 -7.58
C GLY A 52 -12.96 20.05 -8.60
N ASN A 53 -11.95 19.28 -8.14
CA ASN A 53 -11.21 18.32 -8.96
C ASN A 53 -11.49 16.86 -8.53
N VAL A 54 -12.51 16.63 -7.71
CA VAL A 54 -12.85 15.29 -7.18
C VAL A 54 -14.22 14.87 -7.67
N ASP A 55 -14.29 13.73 -8.33
CA ASP A 55 -15.52 13.03 -8.72
C ASP A 55 -15.63 11.70 -7.95
N PHE A 56 -16.84 11.20 -7.74
CA PHE A 56 -17.11 9.99 -6.97
C PHE A 56 -17.94 9.00 -7.79
N VAL A 57 -17.62 7.72 -7.64
CA VAL A 57 -18.40 6.61 -8.21
C VAL A 57 -18.57 5.50 -7.16
N VAL A 58 -19.77 4.99 -7.03
CA VAL A 58 -20.06 3.87 -6.12
C VAL A 58 -19.82 2.55 -6.85
N ILE A 59 -18.85 1.77 -6.36
CA ILE A 59 -18.55 0.42 -6.84
C ILE A 59 -18.55 -0.50 -5.61
N PRO A 60 -19.67 -1.20 -5.34
CA PRO A 60 -19.80 -2.06 -4.16
C PRO A 60 -18.85 -3.26 -4.19
N ASP A 61 -18.60 -3.80 -5.37
CA ASP A 61 -17.78 -4.99 -5.58
C ASP A 61 -16.77 -4.78 -6.72
N LEU A 62 -15.49 -4.72 -6.37
CA LEU A 62 -14.39 -4.55 -7.31
C LEU A 62 -13.99 -5.85 -8.03
N SER A 63 -14.56 -6.99 -7.70
CA SER A 63 -14.31 -8.25 -8.39
C SER A 63 -15.07 -8.34 -9.72
N ILE A 64 -16.04 -7.47 -9.95
CA ILE A 64 -16.89 -7.44 -11.14
C ILE A 64 -16.33 -6.46 -12.17
N SER A 65 -15.75 -6.97 -13.26
CA SER A 65 -15.14 -6.15 -14.31
C SER A 65 -16.09 -5.12 -14.94
N SER A 66 -17.37 -5.46 -15.16
CA SER A 66 -18.36 -4.53 -15.72
C SER A 66 -18.71 -3.36 -14.80
N ALA A 67 -18.44 -3.47 -13.49
CA ALA A 67 -18.65 -2.37 -12.53
C ALA A 67 -17.74 -1.15 -12.80
N PHE A 68 -16.67 -1.34 -13.57
CA PHE A 68 -15.76 -0.27 -13.95
C PHE A 68 -16.12 0.44 -15.28
N ASP A 69 -17.05 -0.08 -16.08
CA ASP A 69 -17.28 0.41 -17.44
C ASP A 69 -17.67 1.90 -17.49
N SER A 70 -18.49 2.37 -16.57
CA SER A 70 -18.79 3.82 -16.45
C SER A 70 -17.69 4.60 -15.72
N ALA A 71 -17.02 3.96 -14.77
CA ALA A 71 -16.02 4.58 -13.92
C ALA A 71 -14.72 4.93 -14.67
N LEU A 72 -14.37 4.15 -15.70
CA LEU A 72 -13.14 4.33 -16.48
C LEU A 72 -13.33 5.15 -17.75
N LYS A 73 -14.52 5.65 -18.02
CA LYS A 73 -14.76 6.56 -19.16
C LYS A 73 -13.94 7.84 -19.00
N ASP A 74 -13.21 8.21 -20.04
CA ASP A 74 -12.34 9.41 -20.12
C ASP A 74 -11.18 9.43 -19.12
N VAL A 75 -10.82 8.27 -18.54
CA VAL A 75 -9.72 8.12 -17.60
C VAL A 75 -8.40 7.97 -18.35
N ASP A 76 -7.36 8.70 -17.92
CA ASP A 76 -5.99 8.59 -18.42
C ASP A 76 -5.15 7.60 -17.62
N TYR A 77 -5.38 7.49 -16.30
CA TYR A 77 -4.57 6.70 -15.39
C TYR A 77 -5.44 6.00 -14.33
N VAL A 78 -5.01 4.82 -13.91
CA VAL A 78 -5.66 4.05 -12.85
C VAL A 78 -4.68 3.81 -11.71
N LEU A 79 -5.07 4.17 -10.47
CA LEU A 79 -4.38 3.82 -9.23
C LEU A 79 -5.25 2.83 -8.45
N HIS A 80 -4.85 1.57 -8.43
CA HIS A 80 -5.60 0.52 -7.75
C HIS A 80 -4.97 0.19 -6.39
N LEU A 81 -5.55 0.77 -5.32
CA LEU A 81 -5.09 0.60 -3.94
C LEU A 81 -6.01 -0.27 -3.09
N ALA A 82 -7.23 -0.53 -3.55
CA ALA A 82 -8.14 -1.41 -2.83
C ALA A 82 -7.62 -2.85 -2.83
N SER A 83 -7.48 -3.42 -1.66
CA SER A 83 -7.05 -4.79 -1.44
C SER A 83 -7.65 -5.34 -0.15
N PRO A 84 -7.91 -6.65 -0.04
CA PRO A 84 -8.26 -7.25 1.24
C PRO A 84 -7.12 -7.05 2.25
N MET A 85 -7.50 -6.78 3.50
CA MET A 85 -6.57 -6.60 4.62
C MET A 85 -6.50 -7.86 5.47
N PRO A 86 -5.37 -8.11 6.17
CA PRO A 86 -5.23 -9.24 7.08
C PRO A 86 -6.30 -9.27 8.16
N GLY A 87 -6.64 -10.46 8.65
CA GLY A 87 -7.52 -10.64 9.80
C GLY A 87 -9.03 -10.48 9.50
N LYS A 88 -9.44 -10.50 8.24
CA LYS A 88 -10.86 -10.36 7.85
C LYS A 88 -11.46 -11.67 7.38
N GLY A 89 -11.38 -12.72 8.18
CA GLY A 89 -12.08 -13.95 7.96
C GLY A 89 -11.22 -15.21 8.07
N GLU A 90 -11.88 -16.39 8.00
CA GLU A 90 -11.25 -17.69 8.19
C GLU A 90 -11.02 -18.42 6.85
N ASP A 91 -11.87 -18.19 5.87
CA ASP A 91 -11.80 -18.83 4.55
C ASP A 91 -10.79 -18.11 3.64
N PHE A 92 -9.62 -18.73 3.46
CA PHE A 92 -8.56 -18.16 2.62
C PHE A 92 -9.01 -17.89 1.18
N LYS A 93 -9.68 -18.86 0.55
CA LYS A 93 -10.04 -18.74 -0.86
C LYS A 93 -11.07 -17.64 -1.09
N LYS A 94 -12.08 -17.59 -0.24
CA LYS A 94 -13.22 -16.67 -0.39
C LYS A 94 -12.90 -15.25 0.08
N GLU A 95 -12.11 -15.12 1.17
CA GLU A 95 -11.96 -13.84 1.87
C GLU A 95 -10.61 -13.15 1.61
N TYR A 96 -9.59 -13.88 1.11
CA TYR A 96 -8.27 -13.35 0.77
C TYR A 96 -7.92 -13.52 -0.70
N LEU A 97 -7.91 -14.78 -1.19
CA LEU A 97 -7.43 -15.08 -2.52
C LEU A 97 -8.33 -14.50 -3.61
N GLN A 98 -9.61 -14.84 -3.57
CA GLN A 98 -10.56 -14.44 -4.62
C GLN A 98 -10.67 -12.89 -4.71
N PRO A 99 -10.85 -12.12 -3.61
CA PRO A 99 -10.88 -10.67 -3.70
C PRO A 99 -9.54 -10.06 -4.15
N ALA A 100 -8.40 -10.64 -3.78
CA ALA A 100 -7.09 -10.13 -4.18
C ALA A 100 -6.81 -10.35 -5.68
N VAL A 101 -7.05 -11.56 -6.17
CA VAL A 101 -6.81 -11.91 -7.58
C VAL A 101 -7.87 -11.27 -8.47
N GLN A 102 -9.16 -11.46 -8.17
CA GLN A 102 -10.24 -10.94 -9.00
C GLN A 102 -10.32 -9.42 -8.96
N GLY A 103 -10.11 -8.79 -7.79
CA GLY A 103 -10.06 -7.33 -7.69
C GLY A 103 -9.02 -6.72 -8.62
N THR A 104 -7.83 -7.33 -8.68
CA THR A 104 -6.75 -6.87 -9.55
C THR A 104 -7.02 -7.17 -11.02
N THR A 105 -7.39 -8.41 -11.36
CA THR A 105 -7.62 -8.78 -12.77
C THR A 105 -8.84 -8.10 -13.35
N SER A 106 -9.88 -7.83 -12.56
CA SER A 106 -11.08 -7.11 -13.00
C SER A 106 -10.80 -5.69 -13.44
N VAL A 107 -9.99 -4.94 -12.69
CA VAL A 107 -9.60 -3.58 -13.09
C VAL A 107 -8.71 -3.59 -14.33
N LEU A 108 -7.82 -4.56 -14.48
CA LEU A 108 -7.00 -4.73 -15.67
C LEU A 108 -7.84 -5.06 -16.92
N ASN A 109 -8.79 -6.00 -16.79
CA ASN A 109 -9.73 -6.35 -17.85
C ASN A 109 -10.61 -5.17 -18.26
N ALA A 110 -11.06 -4.37 -17.30
CA ALA A 110 -11.83 -3.17 -17.59
C ALA A 110 -10.98 -2.11 -18.28
N ALA A 111 -9.77 -1.83 -17.76
CA ALA A 111 -8.86 -0.84 -18.32
C ALA A 111 -8.50 -1.14 -19.80
N LYS A 112 -8.36 -2.43 -20.16
CA LYS A 112 -8.05 -2.85 -21.53
C LYS A 112 -9.08 -2.39 -22.57
N LYS A 113 -10.33 -2.13 -22.15
CA LYS A 113 -11.41 -1.66 -23.04
C LYS A 113 -11.27 -0.18 -23.42
N PHE A 114 -10.45 0.61 -22.73
CA PHE A 114 -10.36 2.07 -22.89
C PHE A 114 -8.98 2.48 -23.39
N SER A 115 -8.89 2.87 -24.66
CA SER A 115 -7.64 3.30 -25.30
C SER A 115 -7.04 4.58 -24.72
N THR A 116 -7.80 5.35 -23.94
CA THR A 116 -7.33 6.56 -23.24
C THR A 116 -6.41 6.25 -22.07
N ILE A 117 -6.52 5.04 -21.48
CA ILE A 117 -5.73 4.64 -20.31
C ILE A 117 -4.28 4.39 -20.74
N LYS A 118 -3.36 5.12 -20.11
CA LYS A 118 -1.93 5.06 -20.36
C LYS A 118 -1.18 4.19 -19.37
N ARG A 119 -1.69 4.09 -18.14
CA ARG A 119 -1.05 3.33 -17.04
C ARG A 119 -2.05 2.82 -16.02
N VAL A 120 -1.74 1.65 -15.48
CA VAL A 120 -2.41 1.07 -14.32
C VAL A 120 -1.35 0.80 -13.26
N VAL A 121 -1.43 1.50 -12.12
CA VAL A 121 -0.54 1.34 -10.98
C VAL A 121 -1.28 0.57 -9.89
N ILE A 122 -0.71 -0.53 -9.44
CA ILE A 122 -1.31 -1.43 -8.45
C ILE A 122 -0.46 -1.41 -7.19
N VAL A 123 -1.07 -1.09 -6.03
CA VAL A 123 -0.38 -1.28 -4.76
C VAL A 123 -0.40 -2.76 -4.38
N SER A 124 0.79 -3.31 -4.22
CA SER A 124 1.01 -4.69 -3.79
C SER A 124 1.59 -4.70 -2.36
N SER A 125 2.56 -5.53 -2.10
CA SER A 125 3.32 -5.61 -0.85
C SER A 125 4.70 -6.17 -1.16
N ILE A 126 5.70 -5.82 -0.34
CA ILE A 126 7.01 -6.47 -0.38
C ILE A 126 6.89 -8.00 -0.23
N LEU A 127 5.86 -8.48 0.48
CA LEU A 127 5.56 -9.90 0.64
C LEU A 127 5.22 -10.61 -0.68
N ALA A 128 4.83 -9.88 -1.71
CA ALA A 128 4.61 -10.46 -3.04
C ALA A 128 5.91 -10.82 -3.78
N LEU A 129 7.08 -10.43 -3.24
CA LEU A 129 8.40 -10.62 -3.85
C LEU A 129 9.31 -11.56 -3.05
N VAL A 130 8.79 -12.19 -1.99
CA VAL A 130 9.54 -13.12 -1.13
C VAL A 130 8.79 -14.44 -0.99
N GLN A 131 9.54 -15.53 -0.77
CA GLN A 131 8.96 -16.86 -0.56
C GLN A 131 8.06 -16.87 0.69
N LEU A 132 7.08 -17.77 0.72
CA LEU A 132 6.08 -17.82 1.80
C LEU A 132 6.70 -18.09 3.18
N ASP A 133 7.81 -18.80 3.24
CA ASP A 133 8.56 -19.11 4.46
C ASP A 133 9.47 -17.96 4.94
N ALA A 134 9.57 -16.87 4.17
CA ALA A 134 10.48 -15.77 4.49
C ALA A 134 10.24 -15.13 5.87
N LEU A 135 9.01 -15.22 6.39
CA LEU A 135 8.65 -14.70 7.72
C LEU A 135 8.77 -15.76 8.84
N THR A 136 9.02 -17.03 8.49
CA THR A 136 9.05 -18.16 9.44
C THR A 136 10.40 -18.87 9.48
N GLY A 137 11.48 -18.20 9.06
CA GLY A 137 12.86 -18.71 9.09
C GLY A 137 13.52 -18.87 7.74
N GLY A 138 12.79 -18.59 6.65
CA GLY A 138 13.36 -18.51 5.30
C GLY A 138 14.12 -17.19 5.07
N LYS A 139 14.65 -17.03 3.86
CA LYS A 139 15.38 -15.81 3.49
C LYS A 139 14.41 -14.69 3.11
N PHE A 140 14.54 -13.54 3.75
CA PHE A 140 13.83 -12.32 3.38
C PHE A 140 14.67 -11.51 2.38
N GLU A 141 14.56 -11.84 1.10
CA GLU A 141 15.31 -11.21 0.00
C GLU A 141 14.33 -10.76 -1.10
N PRO A 142 13.62 -9.65 -0.95
CA PRO A 142 12.72 -9.16 -1.99
C PRO A 142 13.52 -8.71 -3.21
N ARG A 143 13.10 -9.14 -4.40
CA ARG A 143 13.81 -8.87 -5.66
C ARG A 143 12.88 -8.23 -6.68
N GLU A 144 12.98 -6.92 -6.82
CA GLU A 144 12.22 -6.15 -7.79
C GLU A 144 12.77 -6.25 -9.23
N GLY A 145 11.92 -5.99 -10.21
CA GLY A 145 12.29 -5.91 -11.63
C GLY A 145 12.64 -7.23 -12.29
N ARG A 146 12.28 -8.35 -11.68
CA ARG A 146 12.53 -9.70 -12.21
C ARG A 146 11.28 -10.40 -12.72
N ASN A 147 10.11 -9.87 -12.44
CA ASN A 147 8.82 -10.48 -12.78
C ASN A 147 8.76 -11.96 -12.34
N GLN A 148 9.27 -12.24 -11.13
CA GLN A 148 9.38 -13.60 -10.61
C GLN A 148 8.02 -14.14 -10.18
N LYS A 149 7.60 -15.25 -10.81
CA LYS A 149 6.38 -15.97 -10.44
C LYS A 149 6.69 -16.92 -9.28
N ILE A 150 6.39 -16.48 -8.05
CA ILE A 150 6.50 -17.35 -6.87
C ILE A 150 5.23 -18.21 -6.80
N SER A 151 5.42 -19.53 -6.70
CA SER A 151 4.30 -20.48 -6.62
C SER A 151 3.84 -20.64 -5.17
N VAL A 152 2.53 -20.64 -4.98
CA VAL A 152 1.87 -20.94 -3.71
C VAL A 152 0.74 -21.91 -4.00
N ASP A 153 0.63 -22.96 -3.20
CA ASP A 153 -0.52 -23.87 -3.25
C ASP A 153 -1.74 -23.17 -2.62
N PRO A 154 -2.81 -22.92 -3.38
CA PRO A 154 -4.01 -22.29 -2.84
C PRO A 154 -4.77 -23.20 -1.85
N ASP A 155 -4.45 -24.48 -1.80
CA ASP A 155 -5.04 -25.49 -0.90
C ASP A 155 -4.14 -25.80 0.31
N MET A 156 -3.06 -25.04 0.51
CA MET A 156 -2.15 -25.21 1.64
C MET A 156 -2.86 -25.04 3.00
N GLU A 157 -2.35 -25.72 4.01
CA GLU A 157 -2.76 -25.53 5.40
C GLU A 157 -2.11 -24.29 6.00
N PHE A 158 -2.87 -23.56 6.83
CA PHE A 158 -2.41 -22.37 7.52
C PHE A 158 -2.17 -22.66 9.02
N PRO A 159 -1.29 -21.90 9.69
CA PRO A 159 -1.06 -22.06 11.12
C PRO A 159 -2.35 -21.97 11.93
N ALA A 160 -2.42 -22.73 13.04
CA ALA A 160 -3.59 -22.70 13.94
C ALA A 160 -3.71 -21.39 14.76
N ASP A 161 -2.59 -20.73 15.03
CA ASP A 161 -2.58 -19.42 15.69
C ASP A 161 -3.23 -18.36 14.80
N PRO A 162 -4.25 -17.61 15.28
CA PRO A 162 -5.01 -16.67 14.46
C PRO A 162 -4.17 -15.54 13.84
N MET A 163 -3.17 -15.03 14.58
CA MET A 163 -2.31 -13.94 14.09
C MET A 163 -1.35 -14.45 13.00
N ALA A 164 -0.69 -15.58 13.25
CA ALA A 164 0.18 -16.23 12.28
C ALA A 164 -0.61 -16.67 11.02
N SER A 165 -1.81 -17.23 11.22
CA SER A 165 -2.73 -17.61 10.13
C SER A 165 -3.13 -16.41 9.27
N GLY A 166 -3.56 -15.32 9.89
CA GLY A 166 -3.92 -14.09 9.19
C GLY A 166 -2.76 -13.51 8.38
N GLY A 167 -1.56 -13.49 8.93
CA GLY A 167 -0.33 -13.06 8.26
C GLY A 167 0.03 -13.96 7.07
N ALA A 168 -0.02 -15.29 7.26
CA ALA A 168 0.27 -16.25 6.20
C ALA A 168 -0.75 -16.21 5.05
N LYS A 169 -2.05 -16.11 5.36
CA LYS A 169 -3.13 -15.93 4.37
C LYS A 169 -2.94 -14.65 3.56
N TYR A 170 -2.61 -13.55 4.23
CA TYR A 170 -2.31 -12.28 3.57
C TYR A 170 -1.11 -12.41 2.64
N HIS A 171 0.01 -12.99 3.12
CA HIS A 171 1.21 -13.22 2.31
C HIS A 171 0.90 -14.04 1.06
N ALA A 172 0.26 -15.19 1.24
CA ALA A 172 -0.17 -16.06 0.13
C ALA A 172 -1.05 -15.31 -0.88
N SER A 173 -2.01 -14.50 -0.41
CA SER A 173 -2.89 -13.72 -1.28
C SER A 173 -2.12 -12.68 -2.11
N LYS A 174 -1.08 -12.04 -1.54
CA LYS A 174 -0.23 -11.09 -2.26
C LYS A 174 0.64 -11.75 -3.32
N LEU A 175 1.21 -12.91 -3.02
CA LEU A 175 1.94 -13.72 -4.00
C LEU A 175 1.06 -14.11 -5.19
N LEU A 176 -0.12 -14.64 -4.91
CA LEU A 176 -1.06 -15.12 -5.95
C LEU A 176 -1.64 -13.97 -6.79
N ALA A 177 -1.97 -12.83 -6.17
CA ALA A 177 -2.44 -11.65 -6.90
C ALA A 177 -1.34 -11.05 -7.79
N HIS A 178 -0.11 -11.01 -7.32
CA HIS A 178 1.03 -10.53 -8.12
C HIS A 178 1.31 -11.48 -9.29
N ARG A 179 1.36 -12.79 -9.04
CA ARG A 179 1.49 -13.81 -10.08
C ARG A 179 0.40 -13.67 -11.15
N ALA A 180 -0.86 -13.51 -10.74
CA ALA A 180 -1.97 -13.30 -11.67
C ALA A 180 -1.80 -12.02 -12.50
N THR A 181 -1.24 -10.96 -11.91
CA THR A 181 -0.90 -9.71 -12.65
C THR A 181 0.15 -9.97 -13.72
N LEU A 182 1.23 -10.69 -13.39
CA LEU A 182 2.30 -11.04 -14.34
C LEU A 182 1.78 -11.90 -15.50
N GLU A 183 0.97 -12.91 -15.18
CA GLU A 183 0.34 -13.81 -16.17
C GLU A 183 -0.61 -13.02 -17.06
N TRP A 184 -1.46 -12.18 -16.46
CA TRP A 184 -2.42 -11.36 -17.23
C TRP A 184 -1.70 -10.44 -18.23
N VAL A 185 -0.61 -9.76 -17.83
CA VAL A 185 0.15 -8.88 -18.73
C VAL A 185 0.79 -9.67 -19.88
N ALA A 186 1.40 -10.82 -19.57
CA ALA A 186 2.03 -11.68 -20.58
C ALA A 186 1.02 -12.18 -21.64
N GLU A 187 -0.18 -12.56 -21.21
CA GLU A 187 -1.23 -13.08 -22.09
C GLU A 187 -1.93 -11.98 -22.89
N ASN A 188 -2.23 -10.85 -22.23
CA ASN A 188 -3.08 -9.81 -22.80
C ASN A 188 -2.32 -8.73 -23.56
N LYS A 189 -1.01 -8.53 -23.31
CA LYS A 189 -0.16 -7.51 -23.95
C LYS A 189 -0.86 -6.16 -24.04
N PRO A 190 -1.23 -5.52 -22.92
CA PRO A 190 -2.05 -4.32 -22.90
C PRO A 190 -1.36 -3.16 -23.61
N HIS A 191 -2.14 -2.20 -24.12
CA HIS A 191 -1.61 -0.97 -24.70
C HIS A 191 -1.05 0.03 -23.68
N PHE A 192 -1.33 -0.18 -22.38
CA PHE A 192 -0.87 0.64 -21.27
C PHE A 192 0.24 -0.06 -20.46
N VAL A 193 1.01 0.71 -19.71
CA VAL A 193 2.03 0.17 -18.79
C VAL A 193 1.36 -0.26 -17.49
N VAL A 194 1.68 -1.48 -17.02
CA VAL A 194 1.30 -1.98 -15.70
C VAL A 194 2.48 -1.82 -14.74
N ILE A 195 2.23 -1.18 -13.60
CA ILE A 195 3.23 -0.89 -12.57
C ILE A 195 2.74 -1.48 -11.25
N THR A 196 3.60 -2.19 -10.55
CA THR A 196 3.31 -2.70 -9.20
C THR A 196 4.24 -2.04 -8.18
N LEU A 197 3.66 -1.47 -7.15
CA LEU A 197 4.37 -0.85 -6.04
C LEU A 197 4.30 -1.78 -4.83
N HIS A 198 5.46 -2.14 -4.29
CA HIS A 198 5.62 -3.13 -3.23
C HIS A 198 6.16 -2.48 -1.94
N PRO A 199 5.29 -1.79 -1.17
CA PRO A 199 5.73 -1.18 0.07
C PRO A 199 6.08 -2.24 1.12
N SER A 200 7.07 -1.91 1.96
CA SER A 200 7.32 -2.56 3.25
C SER A 200 6.27 -2.13 4.29
N PHE A 201 6.56 -2.16 5.59
CA PHE A 201 5.62 -1.63 6.58
C PHE A 201 5.44 -0.12 6.40
N VAL A 202 4.23 0.30 6.04
CA VAL A 202 3.91 1.71 5.82
C VAL A 202 3.52 2.35 7.14
N PHE A 203 4.20 3.42 7.54
CA PHE A 203 3.93 4.14 8.77
C PHE A 203 3.72 5.64 8.52
N GLY A 204 3.12 6.32 9.49
CA GLY A 204 2.91 7.76 9.49
C GLY A 204 1.50 8.15 9.89
N ARG A 205 1.18 9.44 9.74
CA ARG A 205 -0.15 10.00 10.03
C ARG A 205 -1.23 9.31 9.19
N ASN A 206 -2.28 8.80 9.81
CA ASN A 206 -3.44 8.28 9.12
C ASN A 206 -4.53 9.36 9.01
N LEU A 207 -4.73 9.93 7.83
CA LEU A 207 -5.69 11.01 7.59
C LEU A 207 -7.16 10.59 7.75
N SER A 208 -7.42 9.29 7.77
CA SER A 208 -8.76 8.73 7.97
C SER A 208 -9.04 8.38 9.43
N GLN A 209 -8.04 8.44 10.31
CA GLN A 209 -8.21 8.18 11.74
C GLN A 209 -8.77 9.42 12.45
N THR A 210 -9.87 9.25 13.16
CA THR A 210 -10.59 10.33 13.84
C THR A 210 -10.63 10.19 15.36
N SER A 211 -10.11 9.10 15.92
CA SER A 211 -10.02 8.88 17.36
C SER A 211 -8.69 8.19 17.72
N PRO A 212 -8.16 8.40 18.94
CA PRO A 212 -6.92 7.75 19.37
C PRO A 212 -7.03 6.22 19.45
N ASP A 213 -8.21 5.68 19.67
CA ASP A 213 -8.46 4.23 19.71
C ASP A 213 -8.57 3.60 18.32
N GLY A 214 -8.63 4.42 17.28
CA GLY A 214 -8.73 3.99 15.88
C GLY A 214 -7.39 3.68 15.21
N VAL A 215 -6.34 3.39 15.98
CA VAL A 215 -5.05 2.95 15.40
C VAL A 215 -5.20 1.57 14.80
N ASP A 216 -4.92 1.43 13.51
CA ASP A 216 -5.10 0.18 12.78
C ASP A 216 -3.89 -0.17 11.89
N GLY A 217 -3.95 -1.35 11.27
CA GLY A 217 -2.98 -1.81 10.28
C GLY A 217 -1.53 -1.81 10.81
N THR A 218 -0.61 -1.35 9.98
CA THR A 218 0.82 -1.30 10.31
C THR A 218 1.13 -0.29 11.41
N ASN A 219 0.37 0.80 11.51
CA ASN A 219 0.49 1.75 12.61
C ASN A 219 0.12 1.11 13.96
N ALA A 220 -0.87 0.21 14.01
CA ALA A 220 -1.19 -0.55 15.23
C ALA A 220 -0.05 -1.51 15.61
N MET A 221 0.62 -2.12 14.63
CA MET A 221 1.80 -2.95 14.87
C MET A 221 2.97 -2.14 15.45
N LEU A 222 3.25 -0.96 14.88
CA LEU A 222 4.24 -0.03 15.41
C LEU A 222 3.90 0.38 16.85
N TRP A 223 2.65 0.77 17.08
CA TRP A 223 2.16 1.15 18.40
C TRP A 223 2.32 0.01 19.41
N GLY A 224 1.92 -1.21 19.04
CA GLY A 224 2.09 -2.40 19.87
C GLY A 224 3.55 -2.70 20.20
N CYS A 225 4.47 -2.59 19.22
CA CYS A 225 5.90 -2.77 19.47
C CYS A 225 6.46 -1.74 20.46
N LEU A 226 6.03 -0.47 20.38
CA LEU A 226 6.49 0.58 21.32
C LEU A 226 6.08 0.31 22.78
N TYR A 227 5.00 -0.46 23.01
CA TYR A 227 4.51 -0.82 24.34
C TYR A 227 4.83 -2.26 24.76
N SER A 228 5.58 -2.99 23.95
CA SER A 228 6.08 -4.34 24.26
C SER A 228 7.53 -4.32 24.74
N GLU A 229 7.97 -5.40 25.39
CA GLU A 229 9.38 -5.57 25.79
C GLU A 229 10.30 -5.84 24.59
N LYS A 230 9.74 -6.44 23.53
CA LYS A 230 10.46 -6.77 22.29
C LYS A 230 9.59 -6.48 21.09
N PRO A 231 10.18 -5.99 19.99
CA PRO A 231 9.43 -5.81 18.75
C PRO A 231 9.04 -7.18 18.16
N PHE A 232 7.84 -7.26 17.59
CA PHE A 232 7.31 -8.48 16.97
C PHE A 232 7.17 -8.38 15.44
N ILE A 233 7.63 -7.27 14.86
CA ILE A 233 7.79 -7.09 13.41
C ILE A 233 9.21 -6.60 13.11
N PRO A 234 9.78 -6.86 11.92
CA PRO A 234 11.08 -6.32 11.54
C PRO A 234 11.02 -4.78 11.36
N ALA A 235 12.14 -4.11 11.65
CA ALA A 235 12.26 -2.65 11.48
C ALA A 235 12.47 -2.26 10.00
N VAL A 236 11.61 -2.73 9.11
CA VAL A 236 11.63 -2.46 7.67
C VAL A 236 10.43 -1.58 7.35
N GLY A 237 10.64 -0.29 7.21
CA GLY A 237 9.53 0.67 7.10
C GLY A 237 9.68 1.68 5.96
N VAL A 238 8.56 2.32 5.65
CA VAL A 238 8.49 3.43 4.70
C VAL A 238 7.41 4.43 5.13
N ASP A 239 7.66 5.68 4.88
CA ASP A 239 6.69 6.75 5.14
C ASP A 239 5.52 6.69 4.15
N VAL A 240 4.30 6.83 4.65
CA VAL A 240 3.09 6.83 3.82
C VAL A 240 3.12 7.93 2.75
N ARG A 241 3.77 9.07 3.03
CA ARG A 241 3.92 10.19 2.07
C ARG A 241 4.85 9.82 0.92
N ASP A 242 5.88 9.01 1.16
CA ASP A 242 6.78 8.52 0.12
C ASP A 242 6.10 7.45 -0.73
N VAL A 243 5.30 6.58 -0.11
CA VAL A 243 4.44 5.64 -0.85
C VAL A 243 3.47 6.38 -1.75
N ALA A 244 2.82 7.43 -1.26
CA ALA A 244 1.91 8.26 -2.06
C ALA A 244 2.66 8.96 -3.20
N LEU A 245 3.84 9.53 -2.94
CA LEU A 245 4.69 10.15 -3.97
C LEU A 245 5.07 9.15 -5.07
N ALA A 246 5.40 7.90 -4.70
CA ALA A 246 5.73 6.87 -5.67
C ALA A 246 4.57 6.58 -6.64
N HIS A 247 3.31 6.62 -6.18
CA HIS A 247 2.14 6.48 -7.05
C HIS A 247 2.07 7.62 -8.08
N VAL A 248 2.27 8.87 -7.66
CA VAL A 248 2.26 10.03 -8.56
C VAL A 248 3.42 9.95 -9.54
N ARG A 249 4.64 9.68 -9.07
CA ARG A 249 5.82 9.54 -9.91
C ARG A 249 5.68 8.42 -10.95
N ALA A 250 5.02 7.33 -10.59
CA ALA A 250 4.73 6.24 -11.52
C ALA A 250 3.83 6.70 -12.69
N LEU A 251 2.99 7.72 -12.51
CA LEU A 251 2.19 8.31 -13.60
C LEU A 251 3.03 9.15 -14.59
N GLU A 252 4.12 9.74 -14.12
CA GLU A 252 4.93 10.71 -14.88
C GLU A 252 6.15 10.06 -15.55
N THR A 253 6.70 9.02 -14.95
CA THR A 253 7.95 8.37 -15.39
C THR A 253 7.80 7.73 -16.76
N LYS A 254 8.78 7.94 -17.65
CA LYS A 254 8.82 7.29 -18.96
C LYS A 254 9.38 5.87 -18.84
N PHE A 255 8.63 4.90 -19.33
CA PHE A 255 9.06 3.50 -19.42
C PHE A 255 9.27 3.10 -20.88
N ASN A 256 10.26 2.25 -21.12
CA ASN A 256 10.54 1.69 -22.43
C ASN A 256 9.71 0.41 -22.63
N GLY A 257 8.56 0.55 -23.31
CA GLY A 257 7.65 -0.56 -23.58
C GLY A 257 6.62 -0.82 -22.48
N ASN A 258 5.70 -1.73 -22.75
CA ASN A 258 4.55 -2.10 -21.92
C ASN A 258 4.34 -3.62 -21.81
N ASN A 259 5.30 -4.41 -22.31
CA ASN A 259 5.17 -5.88 -22.38
C ASN A 259 5.48 -6.58 -21.04
N GLU A 260 6.03 -5.84 -20.08
CA GLU A 260 6.41 -6.37 -18.77
C GLU A 260 5.91 -5.46 -17.67
N VAL A 261 5.62 -6.07 -16.52
CA VAL A 261 5.24 -5.32 -15.32
C VAL A 261 6.45 -4.57 -14.78
N GLN A 262 6.28 -3.28 -14.47
CA GLN A 262 7.29 -2.47 -13.82
C GLN A 262 7.17 -2.60 -12.30
N GLU A 263 8.07 -3.34 -11.67
CA GLU A 263 8.07 -3.60 -10.23
C GLU A 263 8.96 -2.62 -9.48
N PHE A 264 8.45 -2.06 -8.35
CA PHE A 264 9.19 -1.17 -7.47
C PHE A 264 8.98 -1.53 -6.01
N VAL A 265 10.06 -1.84 -5.31
CA VAL A 265 10.06 -1.94 -3.84
C VAL A 265 10.07 -0.54 -3.23
N LEU A 266 9.17 -0.30 -2.29
CA LEU A 266 9.10 0.95 -1.55
C LEU A 266 9.47 0.68 -0.08
N SER A 267 10.73 0.92 0.24
CA SER A 267 11.26 0.71 1.59
C SER A 267 12.41 1.65 1.84
N ALA A 268 12.37 2.33 2.98
CA ALA A 268 13.53 3.04 3.49
C ALA A 268 14.52 2.04 4.11
N SER A 269 15.76 2.44 4.27
CA SER A 269 16.86 1.57 4.69
C SER A 269 17.37 1.94 6.08
N GLU A 270 18.29 1.12 6.61
CA GLU A 270 19.03 1.43 7.82
C GLU A 270 19.77 2.77 7.71
N LYS A 271 20.25 3.15 6.51
CA LYS A 271 20.88 4.47 6.26
C LYS A 271 19.92 5.63 6.52
N ASP A 272 18.62 5.40 6.40
CA ASP A 272 17.56 6.36 6.71
C ASP A 272 17.12 6.28 8.19
N GLY A 273 17.88 5.57 9.02
CA GLY A 273 17.70 5.46 10.47
C GLY A 273 16.83 4.28 10.93
N TRP A 274 16.30 3.47 10.03
CA TRP A 274 15.38 2.38 10.36
C TRP A 274 16.06 1.24 11.12
N SER A 275 15.84 1.21 12.42
CA SER A 275 16.14 0.09 13.32
C SER A 275 15.26 0.21 14.57
N TRP A 276 14.93 -0.91 15.21
CA TRP A 276 14.17 -0.85 16.47
C TRP A 276 14.94 -0.15 17.59
N THR A 277 16.26 -0.25 17.62
CA THR A 277 17.11 0.50 18.55
C THR A 277 16.91 2.02 18.42
N ASN A 278 16.94 2.53 17.18
CA ASN A 278 16.74 3.94 16.91
C ASN A 278 15.30 4.39 17.16
N ILE A 279 14.30 3.59 16.75
CA ILE A 279 12.87 3.87 16.98
C ILE A 279 12.58 3.97 18.48
N ALA A 280 13.05 2.99 19.27
CA ALA A 280 12.85 2.98 20.73
C ALA A 280 13.52 4.20 21.41
N LYS A 281 14.76 4.50 21.03
CA LYS A 281 15.49 5.67 21.52
C LYS A 281 14.74 6.97 21.20
N PHE A 282 14.38 7.16 19.92
CA PHE A 282 13.68 8.37 19.45
C PHE A 282 12.33 8.56 20.17
N ALA A 283 11.52 7.49 20.30
CA ALA A 283 10.23 7.57 20.96
C ALA A 283 10.36 8.00 22.43
N ARG A 284 11.32 7.42 23.18
CA ARG A 284 11.55 7.78 24.59
C ARG A 284 12.09 9.20 24.79
N GLU A 285 13.05 9.62 23.96
CA GLU A 285 13.68 10.94 24.09
C GLU A 285 12.75 12.06 23.64
N LYS A 286 12.04 11.87 22.54
CA LYS A 286 11.20 12.91 21.95
C LYS A 286 9.78 12.94 22.54
N TYR A 287 9.29 11.79 23.00
CA TYR A 287 7.91 11.60 23.47
C TYR A 287 7.83 10.94 24.85
N PRO A 288 8.54 11.44 25.90
CA PRO A 288 8.60 10.79 27.21
C PRO A 288 7.24 10.65 27.87
N GLY A 289 6.30 11.55 27.58
CA GLY A 289 4.93 11.51 28.10
C GLY A 289 4.07 10.35 27.59
N LEU A 290 4.51 9.64 26.52
CA LEU A 290 3.79 8.46 26.04
C LEU A 290 4.07 7.21 26.89
N GLY A 291 5.15 7.17 27.68
CA GLY A 291 5.46 6.02 28.55
C GLY A 291 5.70 4.71 27.77
N THR A 292 6.36 4.80 26.61
CA THR A 292 6.71 3.62 25.80
C THR A 292 7.63 2.69 26.60
N LYS A 293 7.42 1.36 26.42
CA LYS A 293 8.15 0.32 27.15
C LYS A 293 9.37 -0.22 26.42
N LEU A 294 9.36 -0.10 25.06
CA LEU A 294 10.42 -0.64 24.23
C LEU A 294 11.74 0.06 24.51
N GLU A 295 12.74 -0.69 24.97
CA GLU A 295 14.09 -0.20 25.23
C GLU A 295 15.15 -1.27 24.97
N GLY A 296 16.39 -0.83 24.69
CA GLY A 296 17.52 -1.74 24.47
C GLY A 296 18.07 -1.67 23.05
N SER A 297 18.95 -2.61 22.74
CA SER A 297 19.53 -2.81 21.43
C SER A 297 18.88 -4.03 20.77
N PHE A 298 18.52 -3.89 19.52
CA PHE A 298 17.87 -4.93 18.74
C PHE A 298 18.69 -5.20 17.48
N ASP A 299 18.52 -6.39 16.92
CA ASP A 299 19.18 -6.80 15.69
C ASP A 299 18.91 -5.83 14.53
N ALA A 300 19.87 -5.71 13.63
CA ALA A 300 19.70 -4.94 12.42
C ALA A 300 18.52 -5.47 11.59
N PRO A 301 17.77 -4.60 10.91
CA PRO A 301 16.71 -5.04 10.03
C PRO A 301 17.26 -5.87 8.87
N PRO A 302 16.46 -6.80 8.30
CA PRO A 302 16.87 -7.48 7.08
C PRO A 302 17.11 -6.44 5.97
N PRO A 303 18.13 -6.61 5.13
CA PRO A 303 18.43 -5.69 4.05
C PRO A 303 17.31 -5.72 3.01
N VAL A 304 16.81 -4.55 2.64
CA VAL A 304 15.84 -4.36 1.58
C VAL A 304 16.37 -3.38 0.55
N GLU A 305 16.52 -3.84 -0.67
CA GLU A 305 16.97 -3.01 -1.78
C GLU A 305 15.76 -2.37 -2.47
N SER A 306 15.75 -1.03 -2.53
CA SER A 306 14.70 -0.23 -3.18
C SER A 306 15.28 0.75 -4.21
N ARG A 307 16.38 0.33 -4.85
CA ARG A 307 17.17 1.17 -5.76
C ARG A 307 16.37 1.65 -6.96
N ARG A 308 15.55 0.80 -7.54
CA ARG A 308 14.73 1.17 -8.70
C ARG A 308 13.77 2.33 -8.40
N ALA A 309 13.16 2.36 -7.22
CA ALA A 309 12.29 3.47 -6.82
C ALA A 309 13.07 4.78 -6.70
N GLN A 310 14.31 4.73 -6.21
CA GLN A 310 15.17 5.92 -6.11
C GLN A 310 15.65 6.41 -7.49
N GLU A 311 16.15 5.51 -8.32
CA GLU A 311 16.78 5.85 -9.62
C GLU A 311 15.73 6.18 -10.69
N ILE A 312 14.62 5.43 -10.75
CA ILE A 312 13.63 5.52 -11.83
C ILE A 312 12.48 6.45 -11.46
N LEU A 313 11.93 6.33 -10.23
CA LEU A 313 10.84 7.19 -9.76
C LEU A 313 11.33 8.47 -9.08
N GLY A 314 12.65 8.60 -8.82
CA GLY A 314 13.23 9.76 -8.17
C GLY A 314 12.83 9.91 -6.69
N ILE A 315 12.53 8.82 -6.02
CA ILE A 315 12.13 8.84 -4.61
C ILE A 315 13.35 9.09 -3.72
N ARG A 316 13.20 9.98 -2.76
CA ARG A 316 14.13 10.17 -1.65
C ARG A 316 13.38 9.84 -0.38
N TRP A 317 13.82 8.77 0.29
CA TRP A 317 13.13 8.29 1.48
C TRP A 317 13.21 9.29 2.62
N LYS A 318 12.10 9.50 3.31
CA LYS A 318 12.08 10.22 4.58
C LYS A 318 12.81 9.40 5.63
N ARG A 319 13.44 10.10 6.54
CA ARG A 319 14.11 9.49 7.69
C ARG A 319 13.10 8.84 8.62
N MET A 320 13.56 7.85 9.37
CA MET A 320 12.76 7.16 10.38
C MET A 320 12.13 8.14 11.36
N GLU A 321 12.90 9.13 11.83
CA GLU A 321 12.45 10.11 12.80
C GLU A 321 11.26 10.94 12.28
N ASP A 322 11.28 11.35 11.01
CA ASP A 322 10.19 12.13 10.39
C ASP A 322 8.90 11.30 10.29
N THR A 323 9.04 10.00 10.03
CA THR A 323 7.92 9.07 9.90
C THR A 323 7.30 8.75 11.25
N ILE A 324 8.14 8.41 12.25
CA ILE A 324 7.69 8.10 13.60
C ILE A 324 7.09 9.34 14.27
N ALA A 325 7.71 10.51 14.09
CA ALA A 325 7.14 11.78 14.58
C ALA A 325 5.75 12.03 13.97
N SER A 326 5.62 11.90 12.65
CA SER A 326 4.33 12.09 11.97
C SER A 326 3.20 11.20 12.54
N PHE A 327 3.53 9.97 12.94
CA PHE A 327 2.59 9.05 13.58
C PHE A 327 2.31 9.47 15.04
N LEU A 328 3.35 9.68 15.85
CA LEU A 328 3.19 9.95 17.28
C LEU A 328 2.54 11.32 17.55
N ASP A 329 2.91 12.36 16.79
CA ASP A 329 2.27 13.67 16.87
C ASP A 329 0.77 13.57 16.60
N HIS A 330 0.38 12.79 15.58
CA HIS A 330 -1.03 12.56 15.29
C HIS A 330 -1.76 11.85 16.44
N GLN A 331 -1.13 10.85 17.07
CA GLN A 331 -1.72 10.20 18.25
C GLN A 331 -1.90 11.16 19.43
N LEU A 332 -0.96 12.09 19.65
CA LEU A 332 -1.06 13.12 20.68
C LEU A 332 -2.14 14.15 20.36
N GLU A 333 -2.24 14.62 19.10
CA GLU A 333 -3.29 15.54 18.65
C GLU A 333 -4.69 14.95 18.89
N LEU A 334 -4.91 13.68 18.53
CA LEU A 334 -6.19 13.01 18.74
C LEU A 334 -6.54 12.86 20.23
N ARG A 335 -5.55 12.58 21.10
CA ARG A 335 -5.75 12.52 22.54
C ARG A 335 -6.02 13.88 23.18
N ALA A 336 -5.44 14.95 22.65
CA ALA A 336 -5.67 16.30 23.15
C ALA A 336 -7.07 16.86 22.79
N GLN A 337 -7.83 16.19 21.91
CA GLN A 337 -9.18 16.55 21.52
C GLN A 337 -10.25 15.88 22.40
N LEU A 338 -9.87 14.96 23.31
CA LEU A 338 -10.76 14.32 24.28
C LEU A 338 -10.88 15.13 25.56
#